data_0b0e16c177cc5878e038349ee8281c92
#
_entry.id   0b0e16c177cc5878e038349ee8281c92
#
_cell.length_a   1.000
_cell.length_b   1.000
_cell.length_c   1.000
_cell.angle_alpha   90.00
_cell.angle_beta   90.00
_cell.angle_gamma   90.00
#
_symmetry.space_group_name_H-M   'P 1'
#
loop_
_entity.id
_entity.type
_entity.pdbx_description
1 polymer ?
#
loop_
_entity_poly.entity_id
_entity_poly.type
_entity_poly.pdbx_seq_one_letter_code
_entity_poly.pdbx_strand_id
1 'polypeptide(L)'
;GSAILGLILGLMLLAYPGYLAYRASRLPAISDITTDPSNPPRFDVLARLRPRGSSDYPGAAVARQQTAAYPDVAPLQLNVPIKVAYDTTLALVNKRKWHVVDARPPAAGRRDAVIEAVARTPIMGFRDDVVIRVTATREGARVDMRSASRYAWHDFGTNASRIRSLLEDLDDSVGATPVPRPEQKSQPPRGQPAK
;
A
#
# COMPACT_ATOMS: atom_id res chain seq x y z
N GLY A 1 3.72 -11.90 47.61
CA GLY A 1 3.03 -10.99 46.63
C GLY A 1 3.96 -10.30 45.65
N SER A 2 5.02 -9.60 46.13
CA SER A 2 5.87 -8.74 45.30
C SER A 2 6.75 -9.51 44.28
N ALA A 3 7.24 -10.70 44.61
CA ALA A 3 8.03 -11.51 43.69
C ALA A 3 7.20 -11.98 42.45
N ILE A 4 5.97 -12.38 42.67
CA ILE A 4 5.05 -12.80 41.57
C ILE A 4 4.74 -11.61 40.69
N LEU A 5 4.45 -10.46 41.26
CA LEU A 5 4.21 -9.23 40.49
C LEU A 5 5.45 -8.84 39.66
N GLY A 6 6.64 -8.90 40.23
CA GLY A 6 7.89 -8.66 39.54
C GLY A 6 8.12 -9.62 38.37
N LEU A 7 7.81 -10.90 38.55
CA LEU A 7 7.91 -11.90 37.48
C LEU A 7 6.95 -11.59 36.33
N ILE A 8 5.69 -11.27 36.65
CA ILE A 8 4.67 -10.94 35.64
C ILE A 8 5.10 -9.70 34.83
N LEU A 9 5.54 -8.64 35.51
CA LEU A 9 6.03 -7.44 34.84
C LEU A 9 7.25 -7.72 33.96
N GLY A 10 8.20 -8.54 34.45
CA GLY A 10 9.37 -8.95 33.67
C GLY A 10 9.00 -9.73 32.41
N LEU A 11 8.06 -10.68 32.52
CA LEU A 11 7.56 -11.42 31.36
C LEU A 11 6.82 -10.52 30.37
N MET A 12 6.02 -9.56 30.83
CA MET A 12 5.36 -8.57 29.94
C MET A 12 6.36 -7.72 29.19
N LEU A 13 7.44 -7.27 29.85
CA LEU A 13 8.49 -6.47 29.20
C LEU A 13 9.27 -7.28 28.14
N LEU A 14 9.45 -8.59 28.36
CA LEU A 14 10.13 -9.49 27.42
C LEU A 14 9.23 -10.00 26.29
N ALA A 15 7.91 -9.91 26.42
CA ALA A 15 6.98 -10.44 25.43
C ALA A 15 7.16 -9.81 24.04
N TYR A 16 7.32 -8.50 23.96
CA TYR A 16 7.49 -7.82 22.68
C TYR A 16 8.86 -8.08 22.02
N PRO A 17 10.00 -7.93 22.71
CA PRO A 17 11.30 -8.34 22.16
C PRO A 17 11.34 -9.82 21.77
N GLY A 18 10.77 -10.72 22.58
CA GLY A 18 10.66 -12.14 22.27
C GLY A 18 9.85 -12.40 21.00
N TYR A 19 8.73 -11.72 20.84
CA TYR A 19 7.93 -11.77 19.60
C TYR A 19 8.72 -11.27 18.37
N LEU A 20 9.47 -10.17 18.50
CA LEU A 20 10.31 -9.68 17.40
C LEU A 20 11.43 -10.66 17.06
N ALA A 21 12.09 -11.27 18.06
CA ALA A 21 13.11 -12.30 17.85
C ALA A 21 12.53 -13.53 17.13
N TYR A 22 11.35 -13.98 17.53
CA TYR A 22 10.61 -15.05 16.83
C TYR A 22 10.31 -14.67 15.37
N ARG A 23 9.79 -13.47 15.11
CA ARG A 23 9.55 -13.00 13.73
C ARG A 23 10.84 -12.92 12.92
N ALA A 24 11.92 -12.41 13.50
CA ALA A 24 13.22 -12.35 12.84
C ALA A 24 13.75 -13.73 12.42
N SER A 25 13.49 -14.78 13.21
CA SER A 25 13.89 -16.15 12.88
C SER A 25 13.04 -16.81 11.77
N ARG A 26 11.86 -16.27 11.48
CA ARG A 26 10.91 -16.85 10.53
C ARG A 26 10.78 -16.06 9.22
N LEU A 27 11.13 -14.79 9.24
CA LEU A 27 10.95 -13.90 8.10
C LEU A 27 12.30 -13.52 7.49
N PRO A 28 12.36 -13.30 6.16
CA PRO A 28 13.60 -12.88 5.53
C PRO A 28 14.01 -11.48 6.02
N ALA A 29 15.33 -11.26 6.05
CA ALA A 29 15.92 -9.96 6.38
C ALA A 29 15.81 -9.01 5.18
N ILE A 30 14.58 -8.59 4.88
CA ILE A 30 14.26 -7.61 3.84
C ILE A 30 13.37 -6.51 4.44
N SER A 31 13.43 -5.33 3.87
CA SER A 31 12.70 -4.15 4.38
C SER A 31 12.10 -3.30 3.27
N ASP A 32 12.09 -3.81 2.05
CA ASP A 32 11.55 -3.16 0.86
C ASP A 32 10.66 -4.16 0.11
N ILE A 33 9.35 -3.97 0.21
CA ILE A 33 8.33 -4.88 -0.28
C ILE A 33 7.49 -4.16 -1.33
N THR A 34 7.22 -4.84 -2.43
CA THR A 34 6.39 -4.30 -3.53
C THR A 34 5.42 -5.35 -4.07
N THR A 35 4.28 -4.91 -4.56
CA THR A 35 3.32 -5.79 -5.25
C THR A 35 3.80 -6.23 -6.63
N ASP A 36 4.69 -5.47 -7.26
CA ASP A 36 5.26 -5.78 -8.57
C ASP A 36 6.79 -5.72 -8.53
N PRO A 37 7.48 -6.82 -8.21
CA PRO A 37 8.95 -6.86 -8.21
C PRO A 37 9.59 -6.67 -9.57
N SER A 38 8.84 -6.90 -10.66
CA SER A 38 9.33 -6.73 -12.05
C SER A 38 9.36 -5.27 -12.46
N ASN A 39 8.38 -4.49 -11.99
CA ASN A 39 8.22 -3.06 -12.29
C ASN A 39 7.74 -2.32 -11.04
N PRO A 40 8.57 -2.25 -9.99
CA PRO A 40 8.17 -1.67 -8.72
C PRO A 40 7.85 -0.16 -8.85
N PRO A 41 6.83 0.34 -8.15
CA PRO A 41 6.60 1.77 -8.06
C PRO A 41 7.84 2.50 -7.55
N ARG A 42 8.20 3.63 -8.18
CA ARG A 42 9.40 4.39 -7.85
C ARG A 42 9.07 5.53 -6.90
N PHE A 43 9.92 5.74 -5.91
CA PHE A 43 9.92 6.96 -5.12
C PHE A 43 10.43 8.13 -5.96
N ASP A 44 9.79 9.28 -5.87
CA ASP A 44 10.17 10.53 -6.53
C ASP A 44 10.50 11.60 -5.46
N VAL A 45 9.49 12.12 -4.78
CA VAL A 45 9.69 13.10 -3.71
C VAL A 45 10.38 12.45 -2.51
N LEU A 46 9.93 11.26 -2.12
CA LEU A 46 10.54 10.50 -1.02
C LEU A 46 11.97 10.06 -1.32
N ALA A 47 12.35 9.87 -2.58
CA ALA A 47 13.72 9.53 -2.96
C ALA A 47 14.74 10.53 -2.41
N ARG A 48 14.39 11.82 -2.36
CA ARG A 48 15.25 12.90 -1.83
C ARG A 48 15.42 12.86 -0.32
N LEU A 49 14.52 12.19 0.39
CA LEU A 49 14.50 12.07 1.85
C LEU A 49 15.15 10.78 2.35
N ARG A 50 15.51 9.87 1.42
CA ARG A 50 16.14 8.59 1.72
C ARG A 50 17.68 8.72 1.69
N PRO A 51 18.40 7.84 2.39
CA PRO A 51 19.85 7.75 2.23
C PRO A 51 20.23 7.50 0.76
N ARG A 52 21.37 8.03 0.33
CA ARG A 52 21.85 7.85 -1.05
C ARG A 52 21.94 6.37 -1.41
N GLY A 53 21.40 6.00 -2.58
CA GLY A 53 21.40 4.63 -3.09
C GLY A 53 20.31 3.71 -2.49
N SER A 54 19.45 4.22 -1.61
CA SER A 54 18.34 3.44 -1.02
C SER A 54 16.96 3.74 -1.62
N SER A 55 16.88 4.56 -2.66
CA SER A 55 15.63 4.89 -3.35
C SER A 55 15.21 3.82 -4.36
N ASP A 56 16.17 3.13 -4.95
CA ASP A 56 15.91 2.07 -5.92
C ASP A 56 15.50 0.77 -5.22
N TYR A 57 14.69 -0.04 -5.93
CA TYR A 57 14.34 -1.37 -5.43
C TYR A 57 15.59 -2.26 -5.45
N PRO A 58 15.84 -3.06 -4.39
CA PRO A 58 17.11 -3.79 -4.22
C PRO A 58 17.36 -4.92 -5.24
N GLY A 59 16.43 -5.14 -6.16
CA GLY A 59 16.64 -6.02 -7.32
C GLY A 59 16.26 -7.49 -7.09
N ALA A 60 16.70 -8.35 -8.02
CA ALA A 60 16.21 -9.72 -8.17
C ALA A 60 16.44 -10.64 -6.96
N ALA A 61 17.49 -10.40 -6.17
CA ALA A 61 17.75 -11.21 -4.98
C ALA A 61 16.69 -11.00 -3.90
N VAL A 62 16.33 -9.73 -3.63
CA VAL A 62 15.26 -9.36 -2.69
C VAL A 62 13.91 -9.79 -3.25
N ALA A 63 13.67 -9.63 -4.56
CA ALA A 63 12.45 -10.08 -5.22
C ALA A 63 12.18 -11.58 -4.98
N ARG A 64 13.19 -12.45 -5.12
CA ARG A 64 13.04 -13.88 -4.85
C ARG A 64 12.72 -14.18 -3.39
N GLN A 65 13.40 -13.52 -2.45
CA GLN A 65 13.13 -13.68 -1.01
C GLN A 65 11.72 -13.22 -0.67
N GLN A 66 11.30 -12.07 -1.21
CA GLN A 66 9.96 -11.55 -1.03
C GLN A 66 8.90 -12.51 -1.56
N THR A 67 9.03 -12.97 -2.81
CA THR A 67 8.04 -13.88 -3.44
C THR A 67 7.90 -15.20 -2.69
N ALA A 68 9.01 -15.73 -2.16
CA ALA A 68 8.99 -16.94 -1.35
C ALA A 68 8.29 -16.74 0.01
N ALA A 69 8.52 -15.59 0.66
CA ALA A 69 7.97 -15.31 1.99
C ALA A 69 6.56 -14.71 1.98
N TYR A 70 6.23 -13.98 0.92
CA TYR A 70 4.98 -13.22 0.77
C TYR A 70 4.36 -13.42 -0.62
N PRO A 71 3.98 -14.67 -1.00
CA PRO A 71 3.45 -14.97 -2.34
C PRO A 71 2.12 -14.30 -2.64
N ASP A 72 1.41 -13.87 -1.62
CA ASP A 72 0.12 -13.19 -1.68
C ASP A 72 0.24 -11.67 -1.87
N VAL A 73 1.44 -11.10 -1.73
CA VAL A 73 1.66 -9.66 -2.00
C VAL A 73 1.73 -9.45 -3.50
N ALA A 74 0.59 -9.10 -4.09
CA ALA A 74 0.38 -8.91 -5.52
C ALA A 74 -0.40 -7.61 -5.80
N PRO A 75 -0.38 -7.11 -7.05
CA PRO A 75 -1.20 -5.96 -7.45
C PRO A 75 -2.68 -6.22 -7.28
N LEU A 76 -3.45 -5.20 -6.91
CA LEU A 76 -4.90 -5.27 -6.84
C LEU A 76 -5.52 -4.78 -8.16
N GLN A 77 -6.43 -5.58 -8.73
CA GLN A 77 -7.25 -5.19 -9.89
C GLN A 77 -8.64 -4.76 -9.41
N LEU A 78 -9.08 -3.59 -9.84
CA LEU A 78 -10.36 -3.02 -9.45
C LEU A 78 -11.21 -2.74 -10.70
N ASN A 79 -12.46 -3.16 -10.68
CA ASN A 79 -13.41 -2.88 -11.76
C ASN A 79 -14.11 -1.52 -11.58
N VAL A 80 -13.31 -0.47 -11.39
CA VAL A 80 -13.77 0.92 -11.25
C VAL A 80 -12.84 1.86 -12.01
N PRO A 81 -13.31 3.05 -12.41
CA PRO A 81 -12.45 4.05 -13.05
C PRO A 81 -11.24 4.42 -12.17
N ILE A 82 -10.10 4.72 -12.83
CA ILE A 82 -8.87 5.13 -12.15
C ILE A 82 -9.07 6.25 -11.12
N LYS A 83 -9.98 7.19 -11.41
CA LYS A 83 -10.29 8.29 -10.48
C LYS A 83 -10.90 7.77 -9.18
N VAL A 84 -11.84 6.84 -9.25
CA VAL A 84 -12.46 6.24 -8.06
C VAL A 84 -11.42 5.47 -7.25
N ALA A 85 -10.62 4.62 -7.91
CA ALA A 85 -9.55 3.87 -7.26
C ALA A 85 -8.55 4.80 -6.56
N TYR A 86 -8.12 5.88 -7.22
CA TYR A 86 -7.19 6.86 -6.66
C TYR A 86 -7.79 7.60 -5.46
N ASP A 87 -8.99 8.15 -5.60
CA ASP A 87 -9.65 8.93 -4.54
C ASP A 87 -9.90 8.06 -3.30
N THR A 88 -10.35 6.81 -3.48
CA THR A 88 -10.54 5.86 -2.38
C THR A 88 -9.20 5.50 -1.72
N THR A 89 -8.15 5.26 -2.52
CA THR A 89 -6.81 4.99 -1.99
C THR A 89 -6.29 6.17 -1.15
N LEU A 90 -6.42 7.39 -1.65
CA LEU A 90 -6.00 8.60 -0.93
C LEU A 90 -6.79 8.79 0.37
N ALA A 91 -8.10 8.53 0.35
CA ALA A 91 -8.94 8.57 1.55
C ALA A 91 -8.48 7.55 2.61
N LEU A 92 -8.13 6.32 2.20
CA LEU A 92 -7.62 5.29 3.10
C LEU A 92 -6.24 5.64 3.65
N VAL A 93 -5.34 6.22 2.86
CA VAL A 93 -4.04 6.74 3.32
C VAL A 93 -4.23 7.80 4.39
N ASN A 94 -5.15 8.74 4.18
CA ASN A 94 -5.49 9.80 5.15
C ASN A 94 -6.16 9.22 6.42
N LYS A 95 -7.08 8.25 6.29
CA LYS A 95 -7.71 7.55 7.41
C LYS A 95 -6.67 6.87 8.32
N ARG A 96 -5.60 6.32 7.72
CA ARG A 96 -4.46 5.72 8.43
C ARG A 96 -3.49 6.74 9.02
N LYS A 97 -3.75 8.04 8.83
CA LYS A 97 -2.90 9.14 9.30
C LYS A 97 -1.46 9.04 8.78
N TRP A 98 -1.27 8.46 7.58
CA TRP A 98 0.04 8.52 6.95
C TRP A 98 0.28 9.94 6.44
N HIS A 99 1.51 10.40 6.55
CA HIS A 99 1.87 11.74 6.10
C HIS A 99 2.07 11.74 4.58
N VAL A 100 1.07 12.22 3.83
CA VAL A 100 1.16 12.37 2.37
C VAL A 100 2.17 13.46 2.05
N VAL A 101 3.19 13.13 1.26
CA VAL A 101 4.24 14.05 0.81
C VAL A 101 4.07 14.46 -0.65
N ASP A 102 3.41 13.61 -1.44
CA ASP A 102 3.05 13.90 -2.83
C ASP A 102 1.76 13.15 -3.22
N ALA A 103 0.91 13.81 -3.99
CA ALA A 103 -0.33 13.23 -4.47
C ALA A 103 -0.63 13.76 -5.87
N ARG A 104 -0.42 12.92 -6.88
CA ARG A 104 -0.60 13.23 -8.30
C ARG A 104 -1.84 12.50 -8.83
N PRO A 105 -3.00 13.17 -8.94
CA PRO A 105 -4.23 12.54 -9.42
C PRO A 105 -4.15 12.16 -10.91
N PRO A 106 -5.09 11.31 -11.36
CA PRO A 106 -5.22 11.01 -12.79
C PRO A 106 -5.40 12.29 -13.61
N ALA A 107 -4.65 12.42 -14.70
CA ALA A 107 -4.73 13.56 -15.60
C ALA A 107 -4.61 13.12 -17.06
N ALA A 108 -5.14 13.93 -17.98
CA ALA A 108 -5.00 13.69 -19.41
C ALA A 108 -3.52 13.58 -19.80
N GLY A 109 -3.18 12.58 -20.61
CA GLY A 109 -1.81 12.31 -21.04
C GLY A 109 -0.92 11.59 -20.02
N ARG A 110 -1.40 11.31 -18.81
CA ARG A 110 -0.71 10.46 -17.84
C ARG A 110 -1.37 9.09 -17.74
N ARG A 111 -0.56 8.03 -17.74
CA ARG A 111 -1.05 6.66 -17.56
C ARG A 111 -1.32 6.34 -16.10
N ASP A 112 -0.56 6.94 -15.20
CA ASP A 112 -0.51 6.61 -13.79
C ASP A 112 -0.85 7.82 -12.91
N ALA A 113 -1.59 7.56 -11.86
CA ALA A 113 -1.74 8.43 -10.70
C ALA A 113 -0.85 7.89 -9.58
N VAL A 114 -0.29 8.75 -8.74
CA VAL A 114 0.70 8.36 -7.73
C VAL A 114 0.40 9.04 -6.40
N ILE A 115 0.58 8.30 -5.31
CA ILE A 115 0.54 8.81 -3.94
C ILE A 115 1.84 8.40 -3.27
N GLU A 116 2.58 9.36 -2.72
CA GLU A 116 3.73 9.11 -1.86
C GLU A 116 3.42 9.56 -0.43
N ALA A 117 3.66 8.67 0.53
CA ALA A 117 3.37 8.94 1.94
C ALA A 117 4.42 8.31 2.87
N VAL A 118 4.54 8.86 4.07
CA VAL A 118 5.35 8.30 5.17
C VAL A 118 4.42 7.67 6.20
N ALA A 119 4.55 6.37 6.38
CA ALA A 119 3.93 5.64 7.48
C ALA A 119 4.89 5.58 8.68
N ARG A 120 4.33 5.38 9.88
CA ARG A 120 5.12 5.16 11.10
C ARG A 120 4.75 3.83 11.74
N THR A 121 5.74 3.12 12.28
CA THR A 121 5.46 1.93 13.07
C THR A 121 4.81 2.31 14.40
N PRO A 122 3.82 1.53 14.88
CA PRO A 122 2.99 1.94 16.03
C PRO A 122 3.77 2.17 17.33
N ILE A 123 4.78 1.35 17.63
CA ILE A 123 5.47 1.36 18.93
C ILE A 123 6.74 2.21 18.86
N MET A 124 7.59 1.94 17.87
CA MET A 124 8.92 2.57 17.77
C MET A 124 8.92 3.86 16.95
N GLY A 125 7.82 4.16 16.23
CA GLY A 125 7.72 5.35 15.39
C GLY A 125 8.68 5.38 14.18
N PHE A 126 9.26 4.24 13.80
CA PHE A 126 10.14 4.15 12.62
C PHE A 126 9.39 4.58 11.37
N ARG A 127 10.10 5.28 10.47
CA ARG A 127 9.55 5.78 9.24
C ARG A 127 9.70 4.73 8.14
N ASP A 128 8.56 4.42 7.51
CA ASP A 128 8.49 3.61 6.31
C ASP A 128 7.92 4.47 5.18
N ASP A 129 8.61 4.48 4.07
CA ASP A 129 8.20 5.21 2.88
C ASP A 129 7.29 4.34 2.03
N VAL A 130 6.19 4.92 1.59
CA VAL A 130 5.16 4.25 0.81
C VAL A 130 4.96 4.99 -0.50
N VAL A 131 4.91 4.26 -1.59
CA VAL A 131 4.43 4.76 -2.88
C VAL A 131 3.36 3.84 -3.43
N ILE A 132 2.26 4.44 -3.89
CA ILE A 132 1.14 3.75 -4.49
C ILE A 132 0.97 4.30 -5.90
N ARG A 133 0.95 3.40 -6.89
CA ARG A 133 0.71 3.70 -8.30
C ARG A 133 -0.64 3.13 -8.68
N VAL A 134 -1.51 3.98 -9.21
CA VAL A 134 -2.81 3.58 -9.75
C VAL A 134 -2.78 3.78 -11.26
N THR A 135 -2.92 2.70 -12.01
CA THR A 135 -2.84 2.68 -13.48
C THR A 135 -4.20 2.36 -14.09
N ALA A 136 -4.63 3.10 -15.11
CA ALA A 136 -5.83 2.76 -15.86
C ALA A 136 -5.62 1.47 -16.68
N THR A 137 -6.58 0.56 -16.61
CA THR A 137 -6.62 -0.67 -17.41
C THR A 137 -7.87 -0.69 -18.30
N ARG A 138 -7.98 -1.69 -19.17
CA ARG A 138 -9.21 -1.86 -19.99
C ARG A 138 -10.45 -2.19 -19.17
N GLU A 139 -10.25 -2.85 -18.03
CA GLU A 139 -11.31 -3.36 -17.14
C GLU A 139 -11.51 -2.46 -15.91
N GLY A 140 -10.75 -1.37 -15.79
CA GLY A 140 -10.86 -0.47 -14.64
C GLY A 140 -9.53 0.13 -14.20
N ALA A 141 -9.04 -0.23 -13.02
CA ALA A 141 -7.78 0.25 -12.48
C ALA A 141 -6.94 -0.86 -11.84
N ARG A 142 -5.63 -0.76 -11.98
CA ARG A 142 -4.64 -1.58 -11.26
C ARG A 142 -3.95 -0.72 -10.22
N VAL A 143 -3.85 -1.25 -9.01
CA VAL A 143 -3.15 -0.61 -7.88
C VAL A 143 -1.91 -1.40 -7.53
N ASP A 144 -0.76 -0.76 -7.66
CA ASP A 144 0.53 -1.25 -7.23
C ASP A 144 1.00 -0.46 -6.01
N MET A 145 1.61 -1.14 -5.06
CA MET A 145 2.14 -0.52 -3.86
C MET A 145 3.55 -1.01 -3.57
N ARG A 146 4.41 -0.10 -3.11
CA ARG A 146 5.72 -0.40 -2.53
C ARG A 146 5.82 0.26 -1.17
N SER A 147 6.33 -0.46 -0.18
CA SER A 147 6.57 0.03 1.17
C SER A 147 7.97 -0.38 1.61
N ALA A 148 8.80 0.60 1.98
CA ALA A 148 10.20 0.38 2.29
C ALA A 148 10.62 1.15 3.54
N SER A 149 11.25 0.46 4.48
CA SER A 149 11.80 1.08 5.68
C SER A 149 12.93 2.04 5.31
N ARG A 150 12.95 3.22 5.94
CA ARG A 150 13.93 4.26 5.57
C ARG A 150 15.34 3.94 6.05
N TYR A 151 15.47 3.29 7.21
CA TYR A 151 16.76 3.06 7.88
C TYR A 151 17.00 1.60 8.31
N ALA A 152 15.97 0.74 8.28
CA ALA A 152 16.10 -0.64 8.71
C ALA A 152 16.42 -1.57 7.53
N TRP A 153 17.23 -2.59 7.80
CA TRP A 153 17.53 -3.68 6.87
C TRP A 153 16.58 -4.89 7.03
N HIS A 154 15.85 -4.94 8.15
CA HIS A 154 14.85 -5.96 8.47
C HIS A 154 13.60 -5.28 9.06
N ASP A 155 12.44 -5.51 8.48
CA ASP A 155 11.18 -4.87 8.88
C ASP A 155 10.25 -5.78 9.69
N PHE A 156 10.67 -6.99 9.99
CA PHE A 156 9.87 -8.01 10.69
C PHE A 156 8.50 -8.27 10.03
N GLY A 157 8.41 -8.10 8.70
CA GLY A 157 7.19 -8.27 7.91
C GLY A 157 6.18 -7.11 8.03
N THR A 158 6.58 -5.98 8.59
CA THR A 158 5.70 -4.81 8.77
C THR A 158 5.28 -4.21 7.43
N ASN A 159 6.20 -4.11 6.45
CA ASN A 159 5.87 -3.57 5.13
C ASN A 159 4.91 -4.47 4.35
N ALA A 160 5.11 -5.80 4.38
CA ALA A 160 4.18 -6.74 3.77
C ALA A 160 2.78 -6.67 4.39
N SER A 161 2.69 -6.62 5.72
CA SER A 161 1.42 -6.47 6.43
C SER A 161 0.71 -5.16 6.09
N ARG A 162 1.47 -4.05 5.96
CA ARG A 162 0.93 -2.73 5.56
C ARG A 162 0.32 -2.77 4.16
N ILE A 163 1.00 -3.41 3.20
CA ILE A 163 0.50 -3.55 1.83
C ILE A 163 -0.80 -4.34 1.84
N ARG A 164 -0.82 -5.53 2.46
CA ARG A 164 -2.02 -6.37 2.55
C ARG A 164 -3.21 -5.60 3.11
N SER A 165 -3.03 -5.02 4.29
CA SER A 165 -4.11 -4.30 4.97
C SER A 165 -4.66 -3.12 4.15
N LEU A 166 -3.80 -2.38 3.41
CA LEU A 166 -4.30 -1.29 2.58
C LEU A 166 -5.08 -1.80 1.37
N LEU A 167 -4.55 -2.83 0.68
CA LEU A 167 -5.19 -3.37 -0.51
C LEU A 167 -6.49 -4.09 -0.18
N GLU A 168 -6.56 -4.79 0.95
CA GLU A 168 -7.79 -5.41 1.47
C GLU A 168 -8.86 -4.37 1.79
N ASP A 169 -8.54 -3.33 2.58
CA ASP A 169 -9.48 -2.24 2.87
C ASP A 169 -9.91 -1.48 1.59
N LEU A 170 -9.02 -1.41 0.58
CA LEU A 170 -9.33 -0.77 -0.69
C LEU A 170 -10.33 -1.61 -1.50
N ASP A 171 -10.11 -2.91 -1.60
CA ASP A 171 -11.01 -3.83 -2.29
C ASP A 171 -12.40 -3.82 -1.64
N ASP A 172 -12.46 -3.93 -0.32
CA ASP A 172 -13.70 -3.84 0.46
C ASP A 172 -14.42 -2.49 0.25
N SER A 173 -13.67 -1.38 0.25
CA SER A 173 -14.24 -0.04 0.11
C SER A 173 -14.81 0.19 -1.30
N VAL A 174 -14.17 -0.34 -2.33
CA VAL A 174 -14.61 -0.24 -3.72
C VAL A 174 -15.79 -1.17 -3.98
N GLY A 175 -15.75 -2.40 -3.44
CA GLY A 175 -16.85 -3.37 -3.55
C GLY A 175 -18.12 -2.89 -2.86
N ALA A 176 -18.00 -2.10 -1.79
CA ALA A 176 -19.13 -1.49 -1.09
C ALA A 176 -19.70 -0.23 -1.76
N THR A 177 -18.95 0.38 -2.70
CA THR A 177 -19.41 1.59 -3.40
C THR A 177 -20.24 1.18 -4.62
N PRO A 178 -21.55 1.55 -4.75
CA PRO A 178 -22.32 1.29 -5.95
C PRO A 178 -21.64 1.95 -7.16
N VAL A 179 -21.28 1.16 -8.18
CA VAL A 179 -20.76 1.70 -9.44
C VAL A 179 -21.82 2.65 -10.02
N PRO A 180 -21.50 3.94 -10.25
CA PRO A 180 -22.45 4.84 -10.90
C PRO A 180 -22.85 4.24 -12.24
N ARG A 181 -24.15 3.91 -12.39
CA ARG A 181 -24.68 3.43 -13.66
C ARG A 181 -24.47 4.53 -14.70
N PRO A 182 -23.91 4.25 -15.89
CA PRO A 182 -23.77 5.26 -16.93
C PRO A 182 -25.15 5.91 -17.14
N GLU A 183 -25.21 7.24 -17.06
CA GLU A 183 -26.45 7.96 -17.38
C GLU A 183 -26.89 7.54 -18.80
N GLN A 184 -27.98 6.80 -18.90
CA GLN A 184 -28.64 6.58 -20.17
C GLN A 184 -29.08 7.96 -20.68
N LYS A 185 -28.34 8.49 -21.66
CA LYS A 185 -28.80 9.66 -22.39
C LYS A 185 -30.24 9.37 -22.81
N SER A 186 -31.20 10.09 -22.21
CA SER A 186 -32.59 10.06 -22.55
C SER A 186 -32.71 10.31 -24.07
N GLN A 187 -33.12 9.30 -24.80
CA GLN A 187 -33.46 9.48 -26.22
C GLN A 187 -34.56 10.55 -26.31
N PRO A 188 -34.42 11.54 -27.19
CA PRO A 188 -35.50 12.50 -27.44
C PRO A 188 -36.75 11.75 -27.91
N PRO A 189 -37.94 12.17 -27.52
CA PRO A 189 -39.18 11.52 -27.91
C PRO A 189 -39.29 11.46 -29.44
N ARG A 190 -39.48 10.25 -29.99
CA ARG A 190 -39.76 10.06 -31.42
C ARG A 190 -41.03 10.84 -31.76
N GLY A 191 -40.89 11.81 -32.68
CA GLY A 191 -41.98 12.59 -33.18
C GLY A 191 -43.11 11.69 -33.70
N GLN A 192 -44.32 11.96 -33.26
CA GLN A 192 -45.52 11.35 -33.81
C GLN A 192 -45.72 11.84 -35.27
N PRO A 193 -46.06 10.95 -36.20
CA PRO A 193 -46.42 11.41 -37.56
C PRO A 193 -47.70 12.21 -37.51
N ALA A 194 -47.65 13.41 -38.11
CA ALA A 194 -48.82 14.25 -38.33
C ALA A 194 -49.83 13.54 -39.25
N LYS A 195 -51.08 13.58 -38.83
CA LYS A 195 -52.25 13.21 -39.71
C LYS A 195 -52.54 14.32 -40.68
#